data_f1dd4c34b43cd3d83bbd343e0e340eb2
#
_entry.id   f1dd4c34b43cd3d83bbd343e0e340eb2
#
_cell.length_a   1.000
_cell.length_b   1.000
_cell.length_c   1.000
_cell.angle_alpha   90.00
_cell.angle_beta   90.00
_cell.angle_gamma   90.00
#
_symmetry.space_group_name_H-M   'P 1'
#
loop_
_entity.id
_entity.type
_entity.pdbx_description
1 polymer ?
#
loop_
_entity_poly.entity_id
_entity_poly.type
_entity_poly.pdbx_seq_one_letter_code
_entity_poly.pdbx_strand_id
1 'polypeptide(L)'
;KVTNRVFLSPEKLPVSTVTLKNAKVNSPYSDYKVSYLGEDKVVYSSSKETKKITSIKSIWTNESYTNLYQNNLSSDTLIGESVKLKGRINRFYNESSAVFTKDGKTMYFTRNNQLGSKVKTDSLDNVLLKIYRARYNGKRWDDIEELPFNSNEYNCAHPALSPNEDYLYFSSDMPGTLGESDLYRVAIEENSYGTPENLGNQINTLGRDTFPFITSDNVLIFSSDFRKGKGGLDLYYTD
;
A
#
# COMPACT_ATOMS: atom_id res chain seq x y z
N LYS A 1 -4.31 -20.08 -17.12
CA LYS A 1 -3.17 -20.73 -16.45
C LYS A 1 -2.08 -19.67 -16.37
N VAL A 2 -1.91 -19.09 -15.18
CA VAL A 2 -0.75 -18.22 -14.92
C VAL A 2 0.46 -19.13 -14.87
N THR A 3 1.37 -19.02 -15.81
CA THR A 3 2.65 -19.69 -15.77
C THR A 3 3.53 -18.90 -14.82
N ASN A 4 3.60 -19.36 -13.58
CA ASN A 4 4.34 -18.71 -12.49
C ASN A 4 5.86 -18.85 -12.71
N ARG A 5 6.44 -18.01 -13.53
CA ARG A 5 7.89 -17.83 -13.57
C ARG A 5 8.22 -16.51 -12.89
N VAL A 6 8.85 -16.59 -11.71
CA VAL A 6 9.41 -15.41 -11.05
C VAL A 6 10.77 -15.13 -11.67
N PHE A 7 10.88 -14.07 -12.45
CA PHE A 7 12.16 -13.64 -13.00
C PHE A 7 12.87 -12.70 -12.03
N LEU A 8 14.08 -13.08 -11.72
CA LEU A 8 14.99 -12.30 -10.91
C LEU A 8 15.65 -11.22 -11.76
N SER A 9 15.55 -9.98 -11.26
CA SER A 9 16.58 -8.98 -11.41
C SER A 9 16.63 -8.08 -12.66
N PRO A 10 16.97 -6.82 -12.45
CA PRO A 10 17.18 -5.80 -13.48
C PRO A 10 18.29 -6.10 -14.48
N GLU A 11 19.03 -7.20 -14.34
CA GLU A 11 20.11 -7.58 -15.28
C GLU A 11 19.62 -7.92 -16.69
N LYS A 12 18.31 -8.11 -16.89
CA LYS A 12 17.72 -8.41 -18.21
C LYS A 12 16.75 -7.36 -18.76
N LEU A 13 16.43 -6.35 -17.99
CA LEU A 13 15.79 -5.17 -18.56
C LEU A 13 16.85 -4.47 -19.44
N PRO A 14 16.52 -4.09 -20.69
CA PRO A 14 17.45 -3.28 -21.46
C PRO A 14 17.75 -2.02 -20.67
N VAL A 15 18.98 -1.91 -20.17
CA VAL A 15 19.48 -0.82 -19.29
C VAL A 15 19.42 0.56 -19.97
N SER A 16 18.84 0.64 -21.15
CA SER A 16 19.10 1.74 -22.05
C SER A 16 18.32 3.01 -21.83
N THR A 17 17.36 3.14 -20.89
CA THR A 17 16.64 4.42 -20.81
C THR A 17 15.83 4.71 -19.54
N VAL A 18 16.19 4.18 -18.38
CA VAL A 18 15.54 4.64 -17.14
C VAL A 18 16.24 5.89 -16.63
N THR A 19 15.57 7.02 -16.73
CA THR A 19 16.03 8.27 -16.11
C THR A 19 15.35 8.44 -14.77
N LEU A 20 16.13 8.41 -13.69
CA LEU A 20 15.64 8.69 -12.36
C LEU A 20 15.77 10.19 -12.05
N LYS A 21 14.69 10.79 -11.60
CA LYS A 21 14.66 12.19 -11.16
C LYS A 21 13.95 12.28 -9.79
N ASN A 22 14.49 13.14 -8.92
CA ASN A 22 13.78 13.49 -7.71
C ASN A 22 12.46 14.19 -8.03
N ALA A 23 11.36 13.70 -7.47
CA ALA A 23 10.09 14.40 -7.58
C ALA A 23 10.11 15.68 -6.73
N LYS A 24 9.49 16.75 -7.25
CA LYS A 24 9.40 18.05 -6.51
C LYS A 24 8.65 17.95 -5.18
N VAL A 25 7.88 16.88 -4.98
CA VAL A 25 7.13 16.62 -3.76
C VAL A 25 7.94 15.92 -2.67
N ASN A 26 9.14 15.40 -3.02
CA ASN A 26 9.99 14.74 -2.05
C ASN A 26 10.33 15.70 -0.92
N SER A 27 10.24 15.21 0.30
CA SER A 27 10.57 15.92 1.52
C SER A 27 11.85 15.33 2.14
N PRO A 28 12.44 15.95 3.17
CA PRO A 28 13.52 15.35 3.95
C PRO A 28 13.04 14.21 4.87
N TYR A 29 11.76 13.84 4.79
CA TYR A 29 11.10 12.80 5.56
C TYR A 29 10.80 11.57 4.69
N SER A 30 10.16 10.57 5.27
CA SER A 30 9.74 9.37 4.53
C SER A 30 8.60 9.67 3.57
N ASP A 31 8.85 9.56 2.26
CA ASP A 31 7.86 9.67 1.18
C ASP A 31 7.86 8.36 0.39
N TYR A 32 6.72 7.68 0.28
CA TYR A 32 6.64 6.37 -0.37
C TYR A 32 5.25 6.00 -0.87
N LYS A 33 5.19 4.91 -1.64
CA LYS A 33 3.95 4.29 -2.17
C LYS A 33 3.06 5.30 -2.89
N VAL A 34 3.45 5.63 -4.11
CA VAL A 34 2.67 6.48 -5.02
C VAL A 34 1.60 5.64 -5.73
N SER A 35 0.39 6.17 -5.84
CA SER A 35 -0.71 5.59 -6.61
C SER A 35 -1.44 6.68 -7.40
N TYR A 36 -1.93 6.32 -8.58
CA TYR A 36 -2.76 7.22 -9.37
C TYR A 36 -4.18 7.34 -8.81
N LEU A 37 -4.74 8.52 -8.84
CA LEU A 37 -6.14 8.82 -8.58
C LEU A 37 -6.71 9.53 -9.81
N GLY A 38 -7.33 8.76 -10.69
CA GLY A 38 -7.66 9.22 -12.03
C GLY A 38 -6.40 9.44 -12.88
N GLU A 39 -6.50 10.27 -13.90
CA GLU A 39 -5.40 10.54 -14.85
C GLU A 39 -4.55 11.75 -14.44
N ASP A 40 -5.08 12.62 -13.59
CA ASP A 40 -4.53 13.94 -13.29
C ASP A 40 -3.99 14.10 -11.86
N LYS A 41 -4.04 13.04 -11.04
CA LYS A 41 -3.58 13.10 -9.65
C LYS A 41 -2.79 11.87 -9.24
N VAL A 42 -1.90 12.09 -8.29
CA VAL A 42 -1.24 11.03 -7.54
C VAL A 42 -1.51 11.20 -6.05
N VAL A 43 -1.57 10.08 -5.36
CA VAL A 43 -1.62 10.01 -3.90
C VAL A 43 -0.41 9.25 -3.40
N TYR A 44 0.20 9.71 -2.33
CA TYR A 44 1.37 9.09 -1.73
C TYR A 44 1.36 9.25 -0.21
N SER A 45 2.14 8.42 0.45
CA SER A 45 2.33 8.43 1.90
C SER A 45 3.52 9.30 2.26
N SER A 46 3.37 10.16 3.27
CA SER A 46 4.47 11.01 3.75
C SER A 46 4.40 11.25 5.25
N SER A 47 5.55 11.22 5.92
CA SER A 47 5.72 11.63 7.31
C SER A 47 6.07 13.10 7.47
N LYS A 48 5.99 13.91 6.40
CA LYS A 48 6.27 15.33 6.44
C LYS A 48 5.42 16.07 7.48
N GLU A 49 6.07 16.90 8.25
CA GLU A 49 5.41 17.68 9.29
C GLU A 49 4.45 18.71 8.66
N THR A 50 3.21 18.71 9.10
CA THR A 50 2.37 19.88 8.98
C THR A 50 2.69 20.78 10.17
N LYS A 51 2.86 22.10 9.94
CA LYS A 51 3.23 23.14 10.92
C LYS A 51 2.34 23.23 12.18
N LYS A 52 2.00 22.10 12.78
CA LYS A 52 1.26 22.05 14.05
C LYS A 52 2.27 21.82 15.17
N ILE A 53 2.24 22.70 16.16
CA ILE A 53 3.05 22.70 17.39
C ILE A 53 2.95 21.39 18.19
N THR A 54 2.03 20.50 17.84
CA THR A 54 1.74 19.25 18.53
C THR A 54 1.71 18.04 17.59
N SER A 55 2.76 17.85 16.77
CA SER A 55 2.86 16.59 16.02
C SER A 55 3.30 15.47 16.96
N ILE A 56 2.46 14.45 17.11
CA ILE A 56 2.85 13.21 17.79
C ILE A 56 3.86 12.51 16.89
N LYS A 57 5.04 12.22 17.42
CA LYS A 57 6.10 11.52 16.69
C LYS A 57 6.16 10.05 17.07
N SER A 58 6.49 9.23 16.10
CA SER A 58 6.82 7.82 16.33
C SER A 58 8.10 7.74 17.16
N ILE A 59 8.07 6.98 18.23
CA ILE A 59 9.26 6.74 19.08
C ILE A 59 10.36 5.94 18.35
N TRP A 60 10.00 5.22 17.27
CA TRP A 60 10.93 4.40 16.50
C TRP A 60 11.70 5.19 15.44
N THR A 61 11.01 6.12 14.77
CA THR A 61 11.60 6.87 13.64
C THR A 61 11.93 8.32 14.00
N ASN A 62 11.41 8.83 15.11
CA ASN A 62 11.42 10.25 15.46
C ASN A 62 10.79 11.18 14.40
N GLU A 63 10.04 10.59 13.46
CA GLU A 63 9.25 11.31 12.47
C GLU A 63 7.77 11.35 12.88
N SER A 64 7.02 12.28 12.30
CA SER A 64 5.57 12.29 12.40
C SER A 64 4.99 11.02 11.80
N TYR A 65 3.84 10.55 12.29
CA TYR A 65 3.12 9.48 11.63
C TYR A 65 2.74 9.85 10.21
N THR A 66 2.80 8.85 9.31
CA THR A 66 2.51 9.05 7.90
C THR A 66 1.05 9.39 7.65
N ASN A 67 0.83 10.26 6.67
CA ASN A 67 -0.47 10.63 6.19
C ASN A 67 -0.53 10.49 4.66
N LEU A 68 -1.73 10.40 4.11
CA LEU A 68 -1.95 10.38 2.67
C LEU A 68 -2.04 11.81 2.13
N TYR A 69 -1.20 12.12 1.16
CA TYR A 69 -1.16 13.38 0.44
C TYR A 69 -1.50 13.18 -1.02
N GLN A 70 -2.13 14.15 -1.63
CA GLN A 70 -2.33 14.19 -3.08
C GLN A 70 -1.56 15.35 -3.70
N ASN A 71 -1.20 15.16 -4.96
CA ASN A 71 -0.64 16.18 -5.83
C ASN A 71 -1.23 16.05 -7.23
N ASN A 72 -1.29 17.15 -7.96
CA ASN A 72 -1.71 17.12 -9.35
C ASN A 72 -0.56 16.63 -10.24
N LEU A 73 -0.92 15.93 -11.32
CA LEU A 73 -0.01 15.42 -12.33
C LEU A 73 -0.34 16.07 -13.67
N SER A 74 0.67 16.54 -14.39
CA SER A 74 0.54 17.05 -15.74
C SER A 74 1.74 16.62 -16.56
N SER A 75 1.50 15.90 -17.65
CA SER A 75 2.56 15.36 -18.52
C SER A 75 3.71 14.72 -17.73
N ASP A 76 3.39 13.79 -16.84
CA ASP A 76 4.32 13.07 -15.96
C ASP A 76 5.11 13.94 -14.97
N THR A 77 4.68 15.19 -14.77
CA THR A 77 5.30 16.11 -13.82
C THR A 77 4.31 16.46 -12.70
N LEU A 78 4.77 16.33 -11.47
CA LEU A 78 4.00 16.75 -10.30
C LEU A 78 4.01 18.28 -10.22
N ILE A 79 2.82 18.88 -10.16
CA ILE A 79 2.61 20.33 -10.16
C ILE A 79 1.88 20.80 -8.91
N GLY A 80 2.20 22.02 -8.47
CA GLY A 80 1.58 22.66 -7.31
C GLY A 80 2.08 22.08 -5.97
N GLU A 81 1.39 22.49 -4.92
CA GLU A 81 1.69 22.01 -3.56
C GLU A 81 0.89 20.73 -3.25
N SER A 82 1.53 19.85 -2.49
CA SER A 82 0.86 18.65 -1.99
C SER A 82 -0.12 18.99 -0.87
N VAL A 83 -1.30 18.44 -0.94
CA VAL A 83 -2.34 18.63 0.08
C VAL A 83 -2.74 17.29 0.70
N LYS A 84 -3.03 17.30 2.00
CA LYS A 84 -3.58 16.09 2.64
C LYS A 84 -4.91 15.72 2.01
N LEU A 85 -5.14 14.41 1.82
CA LEU A 85 -6.45 13.92 1.41
C LEU A 85 -7.51 14.40 2.41
N LYS A 86 -8.59 14.97 1.86
CA LYS A 86 -9.71 15.48 2.65
C LYS A 86 -10.58 14.33 3.14
N GLY A 87 -11.02 14.40 4.40
CA GLY A 87 -11.92 13.43 5.00
C GLY A 87 -11.42 12.89 6.33
N ARG A 88 -11.99 11.76 6.74
CA ARG A 88 -11.60 11.08 7.98
C ARG A 88 -10.44 10.10 7.79
N ILE A 89 -9.65 10.28 6.73
CA ILE A 89 -8.56 9.39 6.35
C ILE A 89 -7.36 9.61 7.26
N ASN A 90 -6.84 10.82 7.29
CA ASN A 90 -5.64 11.14 8.05
C ASN A 90 -5.96 11.33 9.54
N ARG A 91 -5.47 10.44 10.39
CA ARG A 91 -5.74 10.39 11.82
C ARG A 91 -4.47 10.59 12.66
N PHE A 92 -4.36 9.90 13.78
CA PHE A 92 -3.29 10.07 14.75
C PHE A 92 -2.12 9.09 14.54
N TYR A 93 -2.31 8.05 13.73
CA TYR A 93 -1.33 7.01 13.44
C TYR A 93 -1.05 6.94 11.94
N ASN A 94 -0.27 5.94 11.51
CA ASN A 94 0.12 5.81 10.12
C ASN A 94 -1.07 5.46 9.22
N GLU A 95 -1.22 6.22 8.15
CA GLU A 95 -1.98 5.87 6.96
C GLU A 95 -1.05 5.79 5.77
N SER A 96 -1.16 4.71 4.99
CA SER A 96 -0.26 4.49 3.87
C SER A 96 -0.87 3.62 2.77
N SER A 97 -0.11 3.46 1.70
CA SER A 97 -0.36 2.47 0.64
C SER A 97 -1.79 2.49 0.10
N ALA A 98 -2.28 3.66 -0.26
CA ALA A 98 -3.59 3.79 -0.88
C ALA A 98 -3.60 3.27 -2.32
N VAL A 99 -4.70 2.61 -2.73
CA VAL A 99 -5.01 2.26 -4.12
C VAL A 99 -6.48 2.62 -4.39
N PHE A 100 -6.79 2.98 -5.62
CA PHE A 100 -8.09 3.53 -6.00
C PHE A 100 -8.73 2.70 -7.11
N THR A 101 -10.06 2.58 -7.08
CA THR A 101 -10.82 2.09 -8.24
C THR A 101 -10.72 3.05 -9.41
N LYS A 102 -10.90 2.56 -10.64
CA LYS A 102 -10.82 3.34 -11.87
C LYS A 102 -11.79 4.52 -11.89
N ASP A 103 -12.95 4.35 -11.28
CA ASP A 103 -13.95 5.43 -11.16
C ASP A 103 -13.58 6.50 -10.11
N GLY A 104 -12.48 6.30 -9.38
CA GLY A 104 -11.97 7.20 -8.34
C GLY A 104 -12.90 7.35 -7.13
N LYS A 105 -13.87 6.44 -6.93
CA LYS A 105 -14.87 6.55 -5.85
C LYS A 105 -14.60 5.65 -4.66
N THR A 106 -13.78 4.62 -4.82
CA THR A 106 -13.39 3.72 -3.74
C THR A 106 -11.88 3.75 -3.57
N MET A 107 -11.43 3.75 -2.34
CA MET A 107 -10.03 3.66 -1.95
C MET A 107 -9.84 2.53 -0.94
N TYR A 108 -8.82 1.71 -1.18
CA TYR A 108 -8.29 0.79 -0.18
C TYR A 108 -6.96 1.32 0.33
N PHE A 109 -6.74 1.28 1.64
CA PHE A 109 -5.52 1.83 2.22
C PHE A 109 -5.14 1.12 3.51
N THR A 110 -3.86 1.17 3.83
CA THR A 110 -3.31 0.64 5.08
C THR A 110 -3.41 1.68 6.18
N ARG A 111 -3.81 1.25 7.38
CA ARG A 111 -3.80 2.06 8.60
C ARG A 111 -3.45 1.18 9.79
N ASN A 112 -2.84 1.76 10.81
CA ASN A 112 -2.80 1.12 12.12
C ASN A 112 -4.22 0.80 12.62
N ASN A 113 -4.36 -0.24 13.44
CA ASN A 113 -5.65 -0.73 13.94
C ASN A 113 -6.39 0.32 14.77
N GLN A 114 -6.94 1.30 14.08
CA GLN A 114 -7.72 2.40 14.65
C GLN A 114 -8.97 2.68 13.82
N LEU A 115 -10.12 2.54 14.44
CA LEU A 115 -11.41 2.94 13.86
C LEU A 115 -12.08 3.97 14.77
N GLY A 116 -12.31 5.18 14.24
CA GLY A 116 -12.76 6.31 15.04
C GLY A 116 -11.72 6.75 16.07
N SER A 117 -12.08 6.82 17.34
CA SER A 117 -11.17 7.13 18.46
C SER A 117 -10.61 5.89 19.14
N LYS A 118 -11.06 4.70 18.75
CA LYS A 118 -10.66 3.44 19.39
C LYS A 118 -9.44 2.87 18.69
N VAL A 119 -8.38 2.63 19.44
CA VAL A 119 -7.21 1.85 19.04
C VAL A 119 -7.39 0.46 19.61
N LYS A 120 -7.10 -0.56 18.81
CA LYS A 120 -7.09 -1.95 19.26
C LYS A 120 -5.69 -2.51 19.10
N THR A 121 -5.32 -3.38 20.00
CA THR A 121 -4.03 -4.07 20.03
C THR A 121 -4.23 -5.57 19.85
N ASP A 122 -3.13 -6.26 19.53
CA ASP A 122 -3.05 -7.72 19.63
C ASP A 122 -2.92 -8.18 21.09
N SER A 123 -2.74 -9.48 21.30
CA SER A 123 -2.53 -10.08 22.61
C SER A 123 -1.22 -9.68 23.30
N LEU A 124 -0.31 -9.00 22.58
CA LEU A 124 0.97 -8.48 23.06
C LEU A 124 1.02 -6.95 23.16
N ASP A 125 -0.13 -6.27 23.09
CA ASP A 125 -0.28 -4.82 23.10
C ASP A 125 0.33 -4.08 21.90
N ASN A 126 0.55 -4.76 20.75
CA ASN A 126 0.98 -4.12 19.53
C ASN A 126 -0.21 -3.58 18.73
N VAL A 127 -0.04 -2.41 18.13
CA VAL A 127 -1.02 -1.82 17.20
C VAL A 127 -0.66 -2.26 15.78
N LEU A 128 -1.34 -3.30 15.29
CA LEU A 128 -1.07 -3.90 14.00
C LEU A 128 -1.66 -3.09 12.83
N LEU A 129 -1.26 -3.44 11.62
CA LEU A 129 -1.73 -2.83 10.38
C LEU A 129 -3.00 -3.53 9.87
N LYS A 130 -3.93 -2.75 9.35
CA LYS A 130 -5.16 -3.23 8.73
C LYS A 130 -5.43 -2.53 7.41
N ILE A 131 -6.17 -3.18 6.54
CA ILE A 131 -6.68 -2.59 5.30
C ILE A 131 -8.09 -2.09 5.55
N TYR A 132 -8.32 -0.84 5.19
CA TYR A 132 -9.61 -0.18 5.24
C TYR A 132 -10.08 0.18 3.84
N ARG A 133 -11.38 0.22 3.66
CA ARG A 133 -12.05 0.80 2.49
C ARG A 133 -12.61 2.16 2.86
N ALA A 134 -12.52 3.14 1.97
CA ALA A 134 -13.17 4.43 2.09
C ALA A 134 -13.90 4.77 0.79
N ARG A 135 -14.98 5.52 0.87
CA ARG A 135 -15.76 6.00 -0.27
C ARG A 135 -15.63 7.51 -0.43
N TYR A 136 -15.54 7.96 -1.67
CA TYR A 136 -15.53 9.38 -2.01
C TYR A 136 -16.95 9.88 -2.23
N ASN A 137 -17.40 10.86 -1.44
CA ASN A 137 -18.76 11.41 -1.52
C ASN A 137 -18.88 12.66 -2.41
N GLY A 138 -17.92 12.88 -3.31
CA GLY A 138 -17.84 14.06 -4.19
C GLY A 138 -17.13 15.28 -3.56
N LYS A 139 -16.86 15.25 -2.25
CA LYS A 139 -16.18 16.35 -1.52
C LYS A 139 -14.98 15.87 -0.71
N ARG A 140 -15.08 14.67 -0.15
CA ARG A 140 -14.09 14.10 0.75
C ARG A 140 -14.22 12.57 0.82
N TRP A 141 -13.17 11.92 1.30
CA TRP A 141 -13.15 10.51 1.64
C TRP A 141 -13.82 10.28 3.00
N ASP A 142 -14.85 9.45 3.01
CA ASP A 142 -15.65 9.14 4.21
C ASP A 142 -16.09 7.66 4.15
N ASP A 143 -17.06 7.27 4.99
CA ASP A 143 -17.59 5.91 5.01
C ASP A 143 -16.46 4.86 5.10
N ILE A 144 -15.63 5.02 6.15
CA ILE A 144 -14.44 4.18 6.34
C ILE A 144 -14.85 2.92 7.08
N GLU A 145 -14.57 1.78 6.47
CA GLU A 145 -14.83 0.46 7.05
C GLU A 145 -13.59 -0.42 7.05
N GLU A 146 -13.49 -1.26 8.06
CA GLU A 146 -12.48 -2.29 8.18
C GLU A 146 -12.87 -3.47 7.29
N LEU A 147 -11.92 -4.03 6.52
CA LEU A 147 -12.20 -5.20 5.69
C LEU A 147 -12.36 -6.47 6.54
N PRO A 148 -13.26 -7.40 6.15
CA PRO A 148 -13.65 -8.51 7.02
C PRO A 148 -12.56 -9.55 7.26
N PHE A 149 -11.53 -9.60 6.44
CA PHE A 149 -10.40 -10.52 6.60
C PHE A 149 -9.25 -9.97 7.47
N ASN A 150 -9.37 -8.75 8.00
CA ASN A 150 -8.43 -8.26 8.99
C ASN A 150 -8.60 -8.96 10.34
N SER A 151 -7.57 -8.93 11.15
CA SER A 151 -7.59 -9.44 12.53
C SER A 151 -6.91 -8.44 13.48
N ASN A 152 -7.11 -8.63 14.78
CA ASN A 152 -6.29 -7.93 15.76
C ASN A 152 -4.97 -8.67 16.04
N GLU A 153 -4.80 -9.91 15.55
CA GLU A 153 -3.67 -10.78 15.86
C GLU A 153 -2.65 -10.91 14.72
N TYR A 154 -2.93 -10.30 13.55
CA TYR A 154 -2.00 -10.27 12.41
C TYR A 154 -2.17 -9.01 11.58
N ASN A 155 -1.14 -8.70 10.81
CA ASN A 155 -1.13 -7.56 9.90
C ASN A 155 -1.78 -7.89 8.55
N CYS A 156 -2.51 -6.93 8.00
CA CYS A 156 -2.87 -6.85 6.60
C CYS A 156 -2.48 -5.48 6.06
N ALA A 157 -1.67 -5.42 5.02
CA ALA A 157 -1.10 -4.17 4.54
C ALA A 157 -0.87 -4.13 3.03
N HIS A 158 -0.59 -2.94 2.52
CA HIS A 158 -0.12 -2.69 1.16
C HIS A 158 -1.08 -3.20 0.07
N PRO A 159 -2.35 -2.75 0.05
CA PRO A 159 -3.32 -3.20 -0.94
C PRO A 159 -2.91 -2.79 -2.36
N ALA A 160 -3.25 -3.66 -3.33
CA ALA A 160 -3.18 -3.41 -4.76
C ALA A 160 -4.38 -4.05 -5.47
N LEU A 161 -4.98 -3.36 -6.44
CA LEU A 161 -6.11 -3.86 -7.20
C LEU A 161 -5.64 -4.57 -8.46
N SER A 162 -6.33 -5.65 -8.83
CA SER A 162 -6.23 -6.20 -10.19
C SER A 162 -6.75 -5.20 -11.23
N PRO A 163 -6.31 -5.29 -12.50
CA PRO A 163 -6.79 -4.38 -13.54
C PRO A 163 -8.31 -4.39 -13.75
N ASN A 164 -8.96 -5.51 -13.49
CA ASN A 164 -10.42 -5.64 -13.60
C ASN A 164 -11.16 -5.30 -12.31
N GLU A 165 -10.40 -5.00 -11.22
CA GLU A 165 -10.94 -4.70 -9.88
C GLU A 165 -11.73 -5.86 -9.25
N ASP A 166 -11.50 -7.08 -9.72
CA ASP A 166 -12.09 -8.32 -9.23
C ASP A 166 -11.29 -8.97 -8.10
N TYR A 167 -10.01 -8.55 -7.92
CA TYR A 167 -9.15 -9.00 -6.82
C TYR A 167 -8.47 -7.84 -6.12
N LEU A 168 -8.36 -7.97 -4.79
CA LEU A 168 -7.47 -7.16 -3.96
C LEU A 168 -6.29 -8.03 -3.52
N TYR A 169 -5.08 -7.61 -3.92
CA TYR A 169 -3.81 -8.19 -3.47
C TYR A 169 -3.30 -7.43 -2.25
N PHE A 170 -2.64 -8.11 -1.33
CA PHE A 170 -2.10 -7.50 -0.13
C PHE A 170 -1.01 -8.37 0.50
N SER A 171 -0.30 -7.83 1.47
CA SER A 171 0.69 -8.53 2.28
C SER A 171 0.14 -8.79 3.67
N SER A 172 0.41 -9.98 4.23
CA SER A 172 -0.05 -10.37 5.57
C SER A 172 0.87 -11.41 6.21
N ASP A 173 0.90 -11.40 7.54
CA ASP A 173 1.49 -12.44 8.40
C ASP A 173 0.42 -13.32 9.05
N MET A 174 -0.77 -13.42 8.41
CA MET A 174 -1.88 -14.25 8.90
C MET A 174 -1.53 -15.73 8.97
N PRO A 175 -2.26 -16.54 9.77
CA PRO A 175 -2.05 -17.99 9.85
C PRO A 175 -2.02 -18.66 8.47
N GLY A 176 -1.00 -19.46 8.22
CA GLY A 176 -0.74 -20.09 6.91
C GLY A 176 0.30 -19.36 6.05
N THR A 177 0.87 -18.27 6.52
CA THR A 177 2.04 -17.59 5.94
C THR A 177 3.26 -18.50 6.02
N LEU A 178 4.08 -18.51 4.95
CA LEU A 178 5.31 -19.32 4.86
C LEU A 178 6.47 -18.69 5.62
N GLY A 179 6.57 -17.36 5.58
CA GLY A 179 7.69 -16.59 6.11
C GLY A 179 7.28 -15.54 7.14
N GLU A 180 7.94 -14.39 7.09
CA GLU A 180 7.62 -13.25 7.96
C GLU A 180 6.36 -12.53 7.48
N SER A 181 6.18 -12.40 6.15
CA SER A 181 4.93 -11.96 5.53
C SER A 181 4.82 -12.47 4.10
N ASP A 182 3.63 -12.85 3.70
CA ASP A 182 3.32 -13.38 2.39
C ASP A 182 2.38 -12.46 1.62
N LEU A 183 2.39 -12.60 0.30
CA LEU A 183 1.40 -12.01 -0.59
C LEU A 183 0.16 -12.91 -0.68
N TYR A 184 -0.97 -12.27 -0.53
CA TYR A 184 -2.31 -12.85 -0.62
C TYR A 184 -3.13 -12.11 -1.67
N ARG A 185 -4.19 -12.74 -2.13
CA ARG A 185 -5.28 -12.07 -2.85
C ARG A 185 -6.62 -12.47 -2.27
N VAL A 186 -7.61 -11.62 -2.46
CA VAL A 186 -9.00 -11.89 -2.11
C VAL A 186 -9.92 -11.41 -3.22
N ALA A 187 -10.91 -12.22 -3.60
CA ALA A 187 -11.91 -11.81 -4.58
C ALA A 187 -12.75 -10.65 -4.02
N ILE A 188 -13.01 -9.65 -4.86
CA ILE A 188 -13.94 -8.54 -4.57
C ILE A 188 -15.27 -8.91 -5.21
N GLU A 189 -16.29 -9.03 -4.40
CA GLU A 189 -17.66 -9.29 -4.82
C GLU A 189 -18.50 -8.02 -4.66
N GLU A 190 -19.72 -8.00 -5.18
CA GLU A 190 -20.54 -6.77 -5.20
C GLU A 190 -20.69 -6.11 -3.81
N ASN A 191 -20.90 -6.90 -2.76
CA ASN A 191 -21.07 -6.42 -1.39
C ASN A 191 -20.25 -7.20 -0.35
N SER A 192 -19.31 -8.03 -0.77
CA SER A 192 -18.51 -8.89 0.10
C SER A 192 -17.11 -9.13 -0.44
N TYR A 193 -16.36 -9.93 0.27
CA TYR A 193 -15.04 -10.39 -0.11
C TYR A 193 -14.98 -11.90 0.07
N GLY A 194 -14.29 -12.58 -0.83
CA GLY A 194 -14.01 -13.99 -0.70
C GLY A 194 -13.10 -14.32 0.47
N THR A 195 -12.62 -15.55 0.53
CA THR A 195 -11.58 -15.95 1.48
C THR A 195 -10.21 -15.59 0.91
N PRO A 196 -9.29 -14.99 1.72
CA PRO A 196 -7.93 -14.75 1.29
C PRO A 196 -7.22 -16.01 0.84
N GLU A 197 -6.55 -15.94 -0.31
CA GLU A 197 -5.75 -17.01 -0.90
C GLU A 197 -4.28 -16.62 -0.84
N ASN A 198 -3.42 -17.44 -0.23
CA ASN A 198 -1.97 -17.29 -0.27
C ASN A 198 -1.47 -17.55 -1.71
N LEU A 199 -0.60 -16.70 -2.25
CA LEU A 199 -0.10 -16.85 -3.62
C LEU A 199 0.89 -18.02 -3.79
N GLY A 200 1.22 -18.71 -2.71
CA GLY A 200 2.02 -19.94 -2.70
C GLY A 200 3.54 -19.70 -2.82
N ASN A 201 4.27 -20.78 -2.67
CA ASN A 201 5.73 -20.78 -2.55
C ASN A 201 6.53 -20.45 -3.82
N GLN A 202 5.85 -20.26 -4.94
CA GLN A 202 6.48 -19.72 -6.15
C GLN A 202 6.63 -18.20 -6.07
N ILE A 203 5.71 -17.56 -5.35
CA ILE A 203 5.70 -16.10 -5.11
C ILE A 203 6.24 -15.79 -3.72
N ASN A 204 5.80 -16.51 -2.71
CA ASN A 204 6.13 -16.26 -1.32
C ASN A 204 7.37 -17.05 -0.87
N THR A 205 8.13 -16.48 0.05
CA THR A 205 9.41 -17.01 0.57
C THR A 205 9.37 -17.14 2.09
N LEU A 206 10.49 -17.52 2.70
CA LEU A 206 10.63 -17.53 4.15
C LEU A 206 10.90 -16.14 4.76
N GLY A 207 11.10 -15.12 3.94
CA GLY A 207 11.29 -13.75 4.37
C GLY A 207 10.01 -12.91 4.25
N ARG A 208 10.18 -11.63 3.99
CA ARG A 208 9.08 -10.70 3.76
C ARG A 208 8.83 -10.56 2.28
N ASP A 209 7.63 -10.93 1.85
CA ASP A 209 7.10 -10.66 0.53
C ASP A 209 5.98 -9.64 0.66
N THR A 210 6.14 -8.46 0.06
CA THR A 210 5.32 -7.29 0.39
C THR A 210 5.20 -6.29 -0.77
N PHE A 211 4.44 -5.22 -0.59
CA PHE A 211 4.23 -4.14 -1.56
C PHE A 211 3.81 -4.62 -2.96
N PRO A 212 2.75 -5.42 -3.09
CA PRO A 212 2.28 -5.85 -4.40
C PRO A 212 1.83 -4.65 -5.25
N PHE A 213 2.03 -4.79 -6.55
CA PHE A 213 1.50 -3.91 -7.59
C PHE A 213 1.14 -4.75 -8.80
N ILE A 214 -0.04 -4.55 -9.37
CA ILE A 214 -0.48 -5.28 -10.56
C ILE A 214 -0.52 -4.31 -11.73
N THR A 215 0.22 -4.65 -12.79
CA THR A 215 0.24 -3.87 -14.02
C THR A 215 -1.04 -4.09 -14.83
N SER A 216 -1.29 -3.24 -15.84
CA SER A 216 -2.48 -3.35 -16.71
C SER A 216 -2.55 -4.65 -17.50
N ASP A 217 -1.43 -5.31 -17.72
CA ASP A 217 -1.26 -6.60 -18.40
C ASP A 217 -1.15 -7.79 -17.43
N ASN A 218 -1.57 -7.59 -16.17
CA ASN A 218 -1.63 -8.59 -15.09
C ASN A 218 -0.26 -9.12 -14.61
N VAL A 219 0.82 -8.38 -14.80
CA VAL A 219 2.09 -8.71 -14.17
C VAL A 219 2.05 -8.27 -12.70
N LEU A 220 2.35 -9.19 -11.80
CA LEU A 220 2.56 -8.86 -10.39
C LEU A 220 3.99 -8.38 -10.17
N ILE A 221 4.16 -7.17 -9.66
CA ILE A 221 5.43 -6.63 -9.18
C ILE A 221 5.35 -6.57 -7.65
N PHE A 222 6.40 -6.98 -6.96
CA PHE A 222 6.43 -7.00 -5.49
C PHE A 222 7.84 -6.85 -4.95
N SER A 223 7.96 -6.64 -3.65
CA SER A 223 9.24 -6.57 -2.94
C SER A 223 9.46 -7.82 -2.10
N SER A 224 10.69 -8.33 -2.06
CA SER A 224 11.09 -9.46 -1.23
C SER A 224 12.51 -9.26 -0.69
N ASP A 225 12.77 -9.72 0.54
CA ASP A 225 14.11 -9.66 1.17
C ASP A 225 14.78 -11.03 1.32
N PHE A 226 14.14 -12.11 0.90
CA PHE A 226 14.68 -13.45 0.99
C PHE A 226 15.19 -14.01 -0.35
N ARG A 227 14.89 -13.37 -1.46
CA ARG A 227 15.38 -13.76 -2.79
C ARG A 227 16.78 -13.23 -3.03
N LYS A 228 17.50 -13.83 -3.98
CA LYS A 228 18.80 -13.31 -4.39
C LYS A 228 18.67 -11.90 -4.96
N GLY A 229 19.21 -10.93 -4.25
CA GLY A 229 19.14 -9.51 -4.58
C GLY A 229 20.38 -8.75 -4.10
N LYS A 230 20.25 -7.44 -3.94
CA LYS A 230 21.32 -6.55 -3.47
C LYS A 230 21.30 -6.31 -1.97
N GLY A 231 20.25 -6.77 -1.31
CA GLY A 231 20.06 -6.70 0.14
C GLY A 231 18.87 -5.83 0.55
N GLY A 232 18.24 -6.18 1.67
CA GLY A 232 16.95 -5.62 2.05
C GLY A 232 15.85 -6.04 1.09
N LEU A 233 14.86 -5.18 0.87
CA LEU A 233 13.77 -5.43 -0.06
C LEU A 233 14.19 -5.08 -1.49
N ASP A 234 14.28 -6.07 -2.34
CA ASP A 234 14.48 -5.91 -3.78
C ASP A 234 13.16 -6.13 -4.55
N LEU A 235 13.05 -5.60 -5.77
CA LEU A 235 11.86 -5.73 -6.62
C LEU A 235 11.92 -6.97 -7.49
N TYR A 236 10.80 -7.67 -7.56
CA TYR A 236 10.60 -8.88 -8.39
C TYR A 236 9.29 -8.75 -9.17
N TYR A 237 9.18 -9.51 -10.24
CA TYR A 237 7.95 -9.57 -11.03
C TYR A 237 7.67 -10.99 -11.52
N THR A 238 6.41 -11.26 -11.83
CA THR A 238 5.94 -12.49 -12.48
C THR A 238 5.62 -12.22 -13.93
N ASP A 239 5.72 -13.22 -14.78
CA ASP A 239 5.15 -13.26 -16.12
C ASP A 239 3.91 -14.17 -16.21
#